data_e29742489a93cacf068d9e3c51870287
#
_entry.id   e29742489a93cacf068d9e3c51870287
#
_cell.length_a   1.000
_cell.length_b   1.000
_cell.length_c   1.000
_cell.angle_alpha   90.00
_cell.angle_beta   90.00
_cell.angle_gamma   90.00
#
_symmetry.space_group_name_H-M   'P 1'
#
loop_
_entity.id
_entity.type
_entity.pdbx_description
1 polymer ?
#
loop_
_entity_poly.entity_id
_entity_poly.type
_entity_poly.pdbx_seq_one_letter_code
_entity_poly.pdbx_strand_id
1 'polypeptide(L)'
;MNGLIPSAWIDDIYAAALGDQRWEAVLDGLRLSVGARMATLLSFDDAARLPAIEQAAGDDPSWVAACHHSYNTEFYLYDPVVPVAADWPAGRWFEDVKHLSVRERTHGVFYREFLQPFGLGSISGLYIDRGEGAGAFLSVQGGPEAQGLSDAQRRTIEIMGAHISRALRIHARIGELEARVAAAESALDAVPVPVFLLGAQRELRYMNRAAQQLIAAEPVLRIVNGRFAPEGCVDDAQWRHAFARGGLLLRRTTGEPLPLALIPVPEQSRLARERPGVAALMTAADLRSPAARAQRLRVFYGLSSAEADLAVLLCCDGHSPQECAALRGVSIGTVRAQIKSIYTKTDVARAAQLTSLVMQT
;
A
#
# COMPACT_ATOMS: atom_id res chain seq x y z
N MET A 1 -36.55 -12.08 -25.09
CA MET A 1 -36.42 -11.27 -23.84
C MET A 1 -35.13 -10.48 -23.98
N ASN A 2 -35.21 -9.14 -23.94
CA ASN A 2 -34.04 -8.27 -24.06
C ASN A 2 -33.09 -8.56 -22.90
N GLY A 3 -31.87 -8.98 -23.24
CA GLY A 3 -30.85 -9.34 -22.28
C GLY A 3 -30.30 -8.13 -21.52
N LEU A 4 -31.13 -7.54 -20.67
CA LEU A 4 -30.66 -6.60 -19.65
C LEU A 4 -30.01 -7.42 -18.56
N ILE A 5 -28.70 -7.26 -18.43
CA ILE A 5 -27.96 -7.76 -17.26
C ILE A 5 -28.52 -7.06 -16.02
N PRO A 6 -28.94 -7.80 -14.98
CA PRO A 6 -29.39 -7.18 -13.74
C PRO A 6 -28.31 -6.26 -13.18
N SER A 7 -28.67 -5.04 -12.77
CA SER A 7 -27.72 -4.08 -12.18
C SER A 7 -26.97 -4.67 -10.96
N ALA A 8 -27.64 -5.50 -10.19
CA ALA A 8 -27.04 -6.22 -9.06
C ALA A 8 -25.77 -7.01 -9.43
N TRP A 9 -25.71 -7.59 -10.63
CA TRP A 9 -24.50 -8.33 -11.04
C TRP A 9 -23.32 -7.39 -11.36
N ILE A 10 -23.61 -6.21 -11.89
CA ILE A 10 -22.59 -5.19 -12.12
C ILE A 10 -22.05 -4.69 -10.78
N ASP A 11 -22.94 -4.48 -9.81
CA ASP A 11 -22.57 -4.08 -8.46
C ASP A 11 -21.68 -5.15 -7.79
N ASP A 12 -22.04 -6.44 -7.91
CA ASP A 12 -21.24 -7.57 -7.40
C ASP A 12 -19.84 -7.62 -8.02
N ILE A 13 -19.71 -7.38 -9.33
CA ILE A 13 -18.40 -7.33 -10.00
C ILE A 13 -17.49 -6.25 -9.42
N TYR A 14 -18.03 -5.05 -9.19
CA TYR A 14 -17.22 -3.96 -8.62
C TYR A 14 -16.99 -4.12 -7.11
N ALA A 15 -17.92 -4.72 -6.37
CA ALA A 15 -17.73 -5.13 -5.00
C ALA A 15 -16.57 -6.16 -4.87
N ALA A 16 -16.50 -7.12 -5.79
CA ALA A 16 -15.38 -8.06 -5.85
C ALA A 16 -14.03 -7.37 -6.13
N ALA A 17 -14.02 -6.33 -6.97
CA ALA A 17 -12.81 -5.54 -7.22
C ALA A 17 -12.30 -4.80 -5.98
N LEU A 18 -13.20 -4.39 -5.09
CA LEU A 18 -12.89 -3.71 -3.82
C LEU A 18 -12.60 -4.67 -2.66
N GLY A 19 -12.81 -5.98 -2.85
CA GLY A 19 -12.65 -6.99 -1.81
C GLY A 19 -13.89 -7.19 -0.92
N ASP A 20 -15.00 -6.51 -1.22
CA ASP A 20 -16.27 -6.61 -0.46
C ASP A 20 -17.09 -7.84 -0.85
N GLN A 21 -16.81 -8.45 -1.99
CA GLN A 21 -17.46 -9.64 -2.52
C GLN A 21 -16.41 -10.62 -3.05
N ARG A 22 -16.77 -11.91 -3.09
CA ARG A 22 -15.89 -12.95 -3.63
C ARG A 22 -16.06 -13.11 -5.14
N TRP A 23 -14.97 -13.27 -5.86
CA TRP A 23 -14.97 -13.49 -7.31
C TRP A 23 -15.74 -14.75 -7.72
N GLU A 24 -15.75 -15.77 -6.85
CA GLU A 24 -16.53 -17.00 -7.09
C GLU A 24 -18.02 -16.71 -7.21
N ALA A 25 -18.57 -15.76 -6.45
CA ALA A 25 -19.98 -15.38 -6.54
C ALA A 25 -20.29 -14.70 -7.88
N VAL A 26 -19.37 -13.88 -8.39
CA VAL A 26 -19.49 -13.25 -9.73
C VAL A 26 -19.49 -14.32 -10.83
N LEU A 27 -18.57 -15.29 -10.76
CA LEU A 27 -18.48 -16.39 -11.71
C LEU A 27 -19.70 -17.33 -11.61
N ASP A 28 -20.23 -17.55 -10.41
CA ASP A 28 -21.45 -18.33 -10.21
C ASP A 28 -22.66 -17.68 -10.88
N GLY A 29 -22.83 -16.36 -10.72
CA GLY A 29 -23.84 -15.59 -11.44
C GLY A 29 -23.66 -15.72 -12.96
N LEU A 30 -22.43 -15.64 -13.47
CA LEU A 30 -22.14 -15.80 -14.89
C LEU A 30 -22.55 -17.18 -15.41
N ARG A 31 -22.06 -18.28 -14.77
CA ARG A 31 -22.36 -19.64 -15.22
C ARG A 31 -23.85 -19.94 -15.23
N LEU A 32 -24.57 -19.51 -14.18
CA LEU A 32 -26.02 -19.69 -14.08
C LEU A 32 -26.77 -18.95 -15.19
N SER A 33 -26.33 -17.74 -15.55
CA SER A 33 -26.95 -16.93 -16.59
C SER A 33 -26.86 -17.54 -17.98
N VAL A 34 -25.82 -18.34 -18.22
CA VAL A 34 -25.59 -19.00 -19.51
C VAL A 34 -25.86 -20.52 -19.47
N GLY A 35 -26.30 -21.05 -18.32
CA GLY A 35 -26.59 -22.46 -18.16
C GLY A 35 -25.35 -23.35 -18.22
N ALA A 36 -24.18 -22.82 -17.83
CA ALA A 36 -22.94 -23.59 -17.77
C ALA A 36 -22.82 -24.34 -16.43
N ARG A 37 -22.04 -25.40 -16.41
CA ARG A 37 -21.74 -26.16 -15.19
C ARG A 37 -20.63 -25.53 -14.37
N MET A 38 -19.68 -24.88 -15.03
CA MET A 38 -18.54 -24.23 -14.42
C MET A 38 -18.24 -22.93 -15.13
N ALA A 39 -17.77 -21.92 -14.39
CA ALA A 39 -17.12 -20.73 -14.94
C ALA A 39 -15.76 -20.57 -14.27
N THR A 40 -14.76 -20.14 -15.04
CA THR A 40 -13.39 -19.98 -14.57
C THR A 40 -12.79 -18.67 -15.06
N LEU A 41 -11.91 -18.12 -14.23
CA LEU A 41 -11.01 -17.05 -14.59
C LEU A 41 -9.58 -17.61 -14.56
N LEU A 42 -8.99 -17.74 -15.74
CA LEU A 42 -7.60 -18.15 -15.90
C LEU A 42 -6.74 -16.89 -16.08
N SER A 43 -5.60 -16.86 -15.42
CA SER A 43 -4.51 -15.94 -15.73
C SER A 43 -3.37 -16.68 -16.43
N PHE A 44 -2.54 -15.89 -17.10
CA PHE A 44 -1.28 -16.36 -17.65
C PHE A 44 -0.14 -15.68 -16.87
N ASP A 45 0.80 -16.47 -16.37
CA ASP A 45 2.04 -15.92 -15.81
C ASP A 45 2.83 -15.25 -16.94
N ASP A 46 3.12 -13.97 -16.77
CA ASP A 46 3.82 -13.14 -17.76
C ASP A 46 5.23 -13.67 -18.09
N ALA A 47 5.89 -14.32 -17.12
CA ALA A 47 7.26 -14.83 -17.29
C ALA A 47 7.29 -16.22 -17.91
N ALA A 48 6.39 -17.12 -17.47
CA ALA A 48 6.39 -18.53 -17.88
C ALA A 48 5.33 -18.84 -18.95
N ARG A 49 4.37 -17.93 -19.19
CA ARG A 49 3.18 -18.11 -20.04
C ARG A 49 2.37 -19.37 -19.68
N LEU A 50 2.44 -19.77 -18.41
CA LEU A 50 1.69 -20.91 -17.89
C LEU A 50 0.32 -20.44 -17.41
N PRO A 51 -0.75 -21.10 -17.83
CA PRO A 51 -2.09 -20.79 -17.36
C PRO A 51 -2.31 -21.34 -15.95
N ALA A 52 -3.05 -20.60 -15.16
CA ALA A 52 -3.55 -21.06 -13.87
C ALA A 52 -5.00 -20.60 -13.69
N ILE A 53 -5.86 -21.49 -13.22
CA ILE A 53 -7.17 -21.09 -12.75
C ILE A 53 -6.95 -20.32 -11.45
N GLU A 54 -7.31 -19.05 -11.42
CA GLU A 54 -7.27 -18.22 -10.22
C GLU A 54 -8.57 -18.32 -9.44
N GLN A 55 -9.69 -18.33 -10.17
CA GLN A 55 -11.04 -18.34 -9.59
C GLN A 55 -11.92 -19.29 -10.40
N ALA A 56 -12.79 -20.00 -9.71
CA ALA A 56 -13.73 -20.90 -10.34
C ALA A 56 -15.05 -20.97 -9.56
N ALA A 57 -16.15 -21.17 -10.26
CA ALA A 57 -17.46 -21.44 -9.68
C ALA A 57 -18.17 -22.58 -10.40
N GLY A 58 -18.89 -23.40 -9.64
CA GLY A 58 -19.62 -24.57 -10.14
C GLY A 58 -20.68 -25.04 -9.15
N ASP A 59 -21.32 -26.19 -9.46
CA ASP A 59 -22.47 -26.67 -8.69
C ASP A 59 -22.13 -27.08 -7.25
N ASP A 60 -20.90 -27.56 -7.01
CA ASP A 60 -20.45 -28.00 -5.70
C ASP A 60 -19.03 -27.49 -5.41
N PRO A 61 -18.80 -26.84 -4.26
CA PRO A 61 -17.49 -26.27 -3.94
C PRO A 61 -16.36 -27.30 -3.85
N SER A 62 -16.64 -28.52 -3.38
CA SER A 62 -15.62 -29.56 -3.25
C SER A 62 -15.24 -30.11 -4.62
N TRP A 63 -16.20 -30.25 -5.51
CA TRP A 63 -15.96 -30.61 -6.90
C TRP A 63 -15.18 -29.53 -7.64
N VAL A 64 -15.51 -28.22 -7.44
CA VAL A 64 -14.77 -27.10 -8.01
C VAL A 64 -13.32 -27.11 -7.52
N ALA A 65 -13.10 -27.32 -6.22
CA ALA A 65 -11.75 -27.39 -5.64
C ALA A 65 -10.94 -28.56 -6.22
N ALA A 66 -11.54 -29.73 -6.40
CA ALA A 66 -10.89 -30.87 -7.03
C ALA A 66 -10.52 -30.61 -8.50
N CYS A 67 -11.44 -30.01 -9.27
CA CYS A 67 -11.21 -29.62 -10.65
C CYS A 67 -10.08 -28.57 -10.76
N HIS A 68 -10.11 -27.52 -9.93
CA HIS A 68 -9.10 -26.48 -9.83
C HIS A 68 -7.70 -27.06 -9.49
N HIS A 69 -7.64 -27.93 -8.48
CA HIS A 69 -6.38 -28.57 -8.09
C HIS A 69 -5.82 -29.45 -9.22
N SER A 70 -6.65 -30.29 -9.84
CA SER A 70 -6.25 -31.15 -10.94
C SER A 70 -5.72 -30.37 -12.13
N TYR A 71 -6.41 -29.28 -12.52
CA TYR A 71 -5.96 -28.41 -13.58
C TYR A 71 -4.59 -27.78 -13.26
N ASN A 72 -4.47 -27.10 -12.12
CA ASN A 72 -3.27 -26.35 -11.77
C ASN A 72 -2.05 -27.22 -11.43
N THR A 73 -2.26 -28.51 -11.16
CA THR A 73 -1.15 -29.44 -10.88
C THR A 73 -0.63 -30.14 -12.13
N GLU A 74 -1.52 -30.51 -13.05
CA GLU A 74 -1.16 -31.38 -14.15
C GLU A 74 -1.72 -30.93 -15.51
N PHE A 75 -3.04 -30.69 -15.59
CA PHE A 75 -3.73 -30.59 -16.88
C PHE A 75 -3.57 -29.27 -17.61
N TYR A 76 -3.05 -28.22 -16.95
CA TYR A 76 -2.69 -26.96 -17.61
C TYR A 76 -1.70 -27.17 -18.78
N LEU A 77 -0.88 -28.22 -18.73
CA LEU A 77 0.07 -28.57 -19.79
C LEU A 77 -0.61 -29.07 -21.08
N TYR A 78 -1.81 -29.57 -20.97
CA TYR A 78 -2.59 -30.15 -22.05
C TYR A 78 -3.74 -29.25 -22.49
N ASP A 79 -3.87 -28.07 -21.89
CA ASP A 79 -4.96 -27.12 -22.22
C ASP A 79 -4.80 -26.62 -23.67
N PRO A 80 -5.75 -26.93 -24.56
CA PRO A 80 -5.69 -26.53 -25.95
C PRO A 80 -5.87 -25.04 -26.18
N VAL A 81 -6.33 -24.30 -25.18
CA VAL A 81 -6.48 -22.85 -25.24
C VAL A 81 -5.12 -22.14 -25.22
N VAL A 82 -4.17 -22.66 -24.44
CA VAL A 82 -2.87 -22.03 -24.19
C VAL A 82 -2.09 -21.73 -25.47
N PRO A 83 -1.84 -22.71 -26.37
CA PRO A 83 -1.05 -22.45 -27.57
C PRO A 83 -1.75 -21.52 -28.55
N VAL A 84 -3.06 -21.34 -28.45
CA VAL A 84 -3.87 -20.55 -29.35
C VAL A 84 -4.06 -19.11 -28.83
N ALA A 85 -4.22 -18.95 -27.51
CA ALA A 85 -4.63 -17.68 -26.89
C ALA A 85 -3.45 -16.80 -26.44
N ALA A 86 -2.23 -17.31 -26.41
CA ALA A 86 -1.06 -16.61 -25.86
C ALA A 86 -0.79 -15.20 -26.46
N ASP A 87 -1.17 -14.99 -27.73
CA ASP A 87 -0.96 -13.73 -28.46
C ASP A 87 -2.28 -13.05 -28.87
N TRP A 88 -3.38 -13.39 -28.23
CA TRP A 88 -4.68 -12.85 -28.63
C TRP A 88 -4.95 -11.46 -28.08
N PRO A 89 -5.53 -10.59 -28.89
CA PRO A 89 -6.05 -9.33 -28.39
C PRO A 89 -7.30 -9.56 -27.53
N ALA A 90 -7.52 -8.67 -26.56
CA ALA A 90 -8.74 -8.68 -25.76
C ALA A 90 -10.00 -8.63 -26.66
N GLY A 91 -11.04 -9.32 -26.22
CA GLY A 91 -12.29 -9.45 -26.97
C GLY A 91 -12.34 -10.66 -27.93
N ARG A 92 -11.25 -11.43 -28.02
CA ARG A 92 -11.25 -12.62 -28.87
C ARG A 92 -11.86 -13.83 -28.16
N TRP A 93 -12.62 -14.61 -28.91
CA TRP A 93 -13.31 -15.80 -28.44
C TRP A 93 -12.56 -17.07 -28.77
N PHE A 94 -12.48 -17.96 -27.81
CA PHE A 94 -12.20 -19.39 -28.01
C PHE A 94 -13.49 -20.17 -27.86
N GLU A 95 -13.77 -21.06 -28.81
CA GLU A 95 -14.81 -22.08 -28.74
C GLU A 95 -14.23 -23.36 -29.30
N ASP A 96 -14.16 -24.38 -28.47
CA ASP A 96 -13.61 -25.67 -28.86
C ASP A 96 -14.26 -26.26 -30.12
N VAL A 97 -15.57 -26.10 -30.26
CA VAL A 97 -16.31 -26.56 -31.46
C VAL A 97 -15.87 -25.88 -32.75
N LYS A 98 -15.24 -24.71 -32.67
CA LYS A 98 -14.77 -23.93 -33.83
C LYS A 98 -13.27 -24.01 -34.05
N HIS A 99 -12.49 -24.17 -32.98
CA HIS A 99 -11.05 -24.06 -33.01
C HIS A 99 -10.34 -25.40 -32.94
N LEU A 100 -11.03 -26.45 -32.49
CA LEU A 100 -10.46 -27.80 -32.37
C LEU A 100 -11.17 -28.78 -33.30
N SER A 101 -10.42 -29.74 -33.81
CA SER A 101 -10.96 -30.86 -34.56
C SER A 101 -11.83 -31.76 -33.68
N VAL A 102 -12.74 -32.50 -34.26
CA VAL A 102 -13.54 -33.54 -33.58
C VAL A 102 -12.63 -34.52 -32.85
N ARG A 103 -11.49 -34.92 -33.49
CA ARG A 103 -10.55 -35.84 -32.91
C ARG A 103 -9.91 -35.32 -31.62
N GLU A 104 -9.52 -34.05 -31.58
CA GLU A 104 -8.95 -33.42 -30.37
C GLU A 104 -9.97 -33.36 -29.24
N ARG A 105 -11.23 -33.02 -29.54
CA ARG A 105 -12.30 -32.96 -28.52
C ARG A 105 -12.76 -34.34 -28.03
N THR A 106 -12.57 -35.40 -28.80
CA THR A 106 -12.99 -36.75 -28.39
C THR A 106 -11.86 -37.61 -27.86
N HIS A 107 -10.61 -37.43 -28.31
CA HIS A 107 -9.47 -38.28 -27.97
C HIS A 107 -8.30 -37.52 -27.36
N GLY A 108 -8.33 -36.17 -27.30
CA GLY A 108 -7.30 -35.39 -26.64
C GLY A 108 -7.24 -35.67 -25.15
N VAL A 109 -6.03 -35.70 -24.58
CA VAL A 109 -5.77 -35.95 -23.17
C VAL A 109 -6.60 -35.03 -22.29
N PHE A 110 -6.64 -33.74 -22.60
CA PHE A 110 -7.39 -32.75 -21.83
C PHE A 110 -8.88 -33.02 -21.76
N TYR A 111 -9.50 -33.48 -22.84
CA TYR A 111 -10.92 -33.86 -22.86
C TYR A 111 -11.20 -35.17 -22.16
N ARG A 112 -10.41 -36.19 -22.46
CA ARG A 112 -10.66 -37.55 -21.97
C ARG A 112 -10.29 -37.72 -20.50
N GLU A 113 -9.16 -37.13 -20.07
CA GLU A 113 -8.57 -37.39 -18.76
C GLU A 113 -8.84 -36.30 -17.75
N PHE A 114 -9.22 -35.09 -18.23
CA PHE A 114 -9.59 -33.97 -17.35
C PHE A 114 -11.08 -33.64 -17.45
N LEU A 115 -11.57 -33.14 -18.60
CA LEU A 115 -12.95 -32.63 -18.67
C LEU A 115 -14.02 -33.74 -18.43
N GLN A 116 -13.91 -34.90 -19.09
CA GLN A 116 -14.90 -35.97 -18.97
C GLN A 116 -15.04 -36.52 -17.55
N PRO A 117 -13.98 -36.81 -16.80
CA PRO A 117 -14.08 -37.27 -15.41
C PRO A 117 -14.79 -36.26 -14.50
N PHE A 118 -14.65 -34.95 -14.78
CA PHE A 118 -15.40 -33.92 -14.08
C PHE A 118 -16.80 -33.67 -14.67
N GLY A 119 -17.26 -34.45 -15.65
CA GLY A 119 -18.56 -34.28 -16.29
C GLY A 119 -18.66 -32.99 -17.13
N LEU A 120 -17.55 -32.49 -17.59
CA LEU A 120 -17.44 -31.33 -18.48
C LEU A 120 -17.20 -31.85 -19.93
N GLY A 121 -17.64 -31.09 -20.93
CA GLY A 121 -17.54 -31.54 -22.32
C GLY A 121 -17.31 -30.47 -23.35
N SER A 122 -17.52 -29.22 -23.00
CA SER A 122 -17.27 -28.08 -23.90
C SER A 122 -16.63 -26.92 -23.18
N ILE A 123 -15.82 -26.15 -23.92
CA ILE A 123 -15.18 -24.95 -23.44
C ILE A 123 -15.51 -23.80 -24.37
N SER A 124 -15.99 -22.71 -23.81
CA SER A 124 -16.11 -21.44 -24.50
C SER A 124 -15.61 -20.33 -23.61
N GLY A 125 -14.79 -19.45 -24.13
CA GLY A 125 -14.23 -18.38 -23.32
C GLY A 125 -13.86 -17.14 -24.13
N LEU A 126 -13.78 -16.05 -23.41
CA LEU A 126 -13.44 -14.72 -23.91
C LEU A 126 -12.10 -14.30 -23.31
N TYR A 127 -11.16 -13.93 -24.17
CA TYR A 127 -9.91 -13.32 -23.72
C TYR A 127 -10.16 -11.87 -23.30
N ILE A 128 -9.81 -11.54 -22.06
CA ILE A 128 -10.01 -10.21 -21.48
C ILE A 128 -8.67 -9.63 -21.01
N ASP A 129 -8.57 -8.31 -21.03
CA ASP A 129 -7.40 -7.58 -20.55
C ASP A 129 -7.51 -7.29 -19.05
N ARG A 130 -6.44 -7.58 -18.30
CA ARG A 130 -6.30 -7.27 -16.86
C ARG A 130 -5.55 -5.97 -16.58
N GLY A 131 -4.95 -5.37 -17.61
CA GLY A 131 -4.05 -4.21 -17.50
C GLY A 131 -2.58 -4.60 -17.60
N GLU A 132 -1.74 -3.62 -17.94
CA GLU A 132 -0.27 -3.75 -18.04
C GLU A 132 0.22 -4.87 -18.98
N GLY A 133 -0.60 -5.26 -19.96
CA GLY A 133 -0.29 -6.34 -20.90
C GLY A 133 -0.63 -7.75 -20.39
N ALA A 134 -1.07 -7.88 -19.13
CA ALA A 134 -1.52 -9.14 -18.58
C ALA A 134 -2.89 -9.53 -19.13
N GLY A 135 -3.01 -10.74 -19.64
CA GLY A 135 -4.25 -11.31 -20.13
C GLY A 135 -4.94 -12.21 -19.12
N ALA A 136 -6.25 -12.35 -19.27
CA ALA A 136 -7.01 -13.38 -18.58
C ALA A 136 -8.01 -14.03 -19.54
N PHE A 137 -8.38 -15.25 -19.22
CA PHE A 137 -9.35 -15.98 -20.00
C PHE A 137 -10.57 -16.26 -19.13
N LEU A 138 -11.67 -15.57 -19.44
CA LEU A 138 -12.96 -15.80 -18.81
C LEU A 138 -13.66 -16.91 -19.57
N SER A 139 -13.76 -18.10 -18.98
CA SER A 139 -14.35 -19.24 -19.68
C SER A 139 -15.53 -19.85 -18.93
N VAL A 140 -16.38 -20.49 -19.68
CA VAL A 140 -17.49 -21.31 -19.19
C VAL A 140 -17.40 -22.70 -19.79
N GLN A 141 -17.67 -23.70 -18.95
CA GLN A 141 -17.63 -25.10 -19.33
C GLN A 141 -19.06 -25.68 -19.26
N GLY A 142 -19.48 -26.23 -20.37
CA GLY A 142 -20.74 -26.97 -20.46
C GLY A 142 -20.61 -28.44 -20.10
N GLY A 143 -21.73 -29.13 -19.92
CA GLY A 143 -21.76 -30.57 -19.79
C GLY A 143 -21.40 -31.31 -21.09
N PRO A 144 -21.34 -32.66 -21.07
CA PRO A 144 -20.96 -33.47 -22.24
C PRO A 144 -21.82 -33.26 -23.48
N GLU A 145 -23.09 -32.90 -23.28
CA GLU A 145 -24.07 -32.68 -24.38
C GLU A 145 -24.08 -31.21 -24.88
N ALA A 146 -23.26 -30.34 -24.31
CA ALA A 146 -23.26 -28.94 -24.69
C ALA A 146 -22.63 -28.71 -26.06
N GLN A 147 -23.33 -28.01 -26.94
CA GLN A 147 -22.92 -27.77 -28.34
C GLN A 147 -22.36 -26.35 -28.58
N GLY A 148 -21.83 -25.71 -27.54
CA GLY A 148 -21.35 -24.33 -27.59
C GLY A 148 -22.40 -23.32 -27.10
N LEU A 149 -22.12 -22.04 -27.30
CA LEU A 149 -22.93 -20.94 -26.81
C LEU A 149 -23.84 -20.36 -27.93
N SER A 150 -25.07 -20.03 -27.58
CA SER A 150 -25.94 -19.22 -28.42
C SER A 150 -25.44 -17.76 -28.48
N ASP A 151 -25.90 -17.00 -29.48
CA ASP A 151 -25.58 -15.57 -29.62
C ASP A 151 -26.00 -14.73 -28.39
N ALA A 152 -27.13 -15.11 -27.75
CA ALA A 152 -27.59 -14.45 -26.56
C ALA A 152 -26.66 -14.68 -25.37
N GLN A 153 -26.21 -15.92 -25.16
CA GLN A 153 -25.22 -16.28 -24.10
C GLN A 153 -23.88 -15.60 -24.37
N ARG A 154 -23.41 -15.56 -25.61
CA ARG A 154 -22.17 -14.81 -25.95
C ARG A 154 -22.28 -13.34 -25.60
N ARG A 155 -23.37 -12.67 -26.01
CA ARG A 155 -23.58 -11.26 -25.66
C ARG A 155 -23.59 -11.02 -24.17
N THR A 156 -24.17 -11.93 -23.37
CA THR A 156 -24.11 -11.85 -21.91
C THR A 156 -22.67 -11.90 -21.41
N ILE A 157 -21.88 -12.86 -21.87
CA ILE A 157 -20.47 -13.00 -21.48
C ILE A 157 -19.64 -11.79 -21.95
N GLU A 158 -19.88 -11.25 -23.14
CA GLU A 158 -19.19 -10.06 -23.64
C GLU A 158 -19.42 -8.83 -22.77
N ILE A 159 -20.67 -8.59 -22.39
CA ILE A 159 -21.01 -7.44 -21.53
C ILE A 159 -20.40 -7.65 -20.12
N MET A 160 -20.59 -8.83 -19.52
CA MET A 160 -20.01 -9.18 -18.22
C MET A 160 -18.48 -9.13 -18.27
N GLY A 161 -17.86 -9.69 -19.32
CA GLY A 161 -16.42 -9.70 -19.54
C GLY A 161 -15.82 -8.29 -19.59
N ALA A 162 -16.50 -7.34 -20.20
CA ALA A 162 -16.06 -5.95 -20.23
C ALA A 162 -16.04 -5.32 -18.81
N HIS A 163 -17.04 -5.62 -17.97
CA HIS A 163 -17.08 -5.17 -16.58
C HIS A 163 -16.04 -5.91 -15.73
N ILE A 164 -15.92 -7.23 -15.88
CA ILE A 164 -14.91 -8.06 -15.18
C ILE A 164 -13.50 -7.57 -15.54
N SER A 165 -13.18 -7.34 -16.80
CA SER A 165 -11.90 -6.79 -17.24
C SER A 165 -11.57 -5.47 -16.54
N ARG A 166 -12.53 -4.55 -16.46
CA ARG A 166 -12.35 -3.28 -15.76
C ARG A 166 -12.15 -3.48 -14.25
N ALA A 167 -12.95 -4.34 -13.64
CA ALA A 167 -12.89 -4.65 -12.22
C ALA A 167 -11.55 -5.33 -11.84
N LEU A 168 -11.03 -6.23 -12.66
CA LEU A 168 -9.73 -6.86 -12.46
C LEU A 168 -8.59 -5.83 -12.52
N ARG A 169 -8.64 -4.86 -13.43
CA ARG A 169 -7.66 -3.76 -13.48
C ARG A 169 -7.70 -2.88 -12.22
N ILE A 170 -8.91 -2.61 -11.71
CA ILE A 170 -9.08 -1.87 -10.44
C ILE A 170 -8.49 -2.69 -9.29
N HIS A 171 -8.82 -3.97 -9.20
CA HIS A 171 -8.32 -4.88 -8.16
C HIS A 171 -6.79 -4.98 -8.17
N ALA A 172 -6.19 -5.19 -9.34
CA ALA A 172 -4.74 -5.22 -9.50
C ALA A 172 -4.08 -3.89 -9.05
N ARG A 173 -4.70 -2.76 -9.41
CA ARG A 173 -4.19 -1.44 -9.02
C ARG A 173 -4.30 -1.19 -7.51
N ILE A 174 -5.37 -1.64 -6.88
CA ILE A 174 -5.51 -1.58 -5.40
C ILE A 174 -4.42 -2.42 -4.76
N GLY A 175 -4.24 -3.68 -5.18
CA GLY A 175 -3.21 -4.57 -4.65
C GLY A 175 -1.79 -4.02 -4.79
N GLU A 176 -1.46 -3.40 -5.93
CA GLU A 176 -0.17 -2.71 -6.12
C GLU A 176 0.01 -1.56 -5.12
N LEU A 177 -1.03 -0.74 -4.93
CA LEU A 177 -0.98 0.38 -3.98
C LEU A 177 -0.85 -0.12 -2.54
N GLU A 178 -1.57 -1.15 -2.16
CA GLU A 178 -1.48 -1.79 -0.84
C GLU A 178 -0.09 -2.39 -0.59
N ALA A 179 0.46 -3.08 -1.57
CA ALA A 179 1.82 -3.62 -1.49
C ALA A 179 2.87 -2.51 -1.31
N ARG A 180 2.72 -1.39 -2.02
CA ARG A 180 3.60 -0.21 -1.85
C ARG A 180 3.45 0.43 -0.47
N VAL A 181 2.23 0.54 0.04
CA VAL A 181 1.98 1.05 1.41
C VAL A 181 2.61 0.13 2.44
N ALA A 182 2.39 -1.19 2.34
CA ALA A 182 2.97 -2.17 3.26
C ALA A 182 4.50 -2.16 3.23
N ALA A 183 5.12 -2.03 2.06
CA ALA A 183 6.56 -1.89 1.93
C ALA A 183 7.09 -0.61 2.58
N ALA A 184 6.40 0.52 2.41
CA ALA A 184 6.76 1.79 3.04
C ALA A 184 6.61 1.74 4.56
N GLU A 185 5.53 1.14 5.07
CA GLU A 185 5.31 0.93 6.50
C GLU A 185 6.37 0.00 7.11
N SER A 186 6.71 -1.10 6.43
CA SER A 186 7.79 -2.01 6.85
C SER A 186 9.15 -1.31 6.91
N ALA A 187 9.43 -0.44 5.94
CA ALA A 187 10.66 0.36 5.95
C ALA A 187 10.70 1.35 7.14
N LEU A 188 9.56 1.97 7.47
CA LEU A 188 9.45 2.84 8.64
C LEU A 188 9.56 2.06 9.95
N ASP A 189 9.04 0.84 10.02
CA ASP A 189 9.16 -0.04 11.19
C ASP A 189 10.61 -0.51 11.45
N ALA A 190 11.42 -0.61 10.41
CA ALA A 190 12.84 -0.91 10.53
C ALA A 190 13.66 0.27 11.09
N VAL A 191 13.11 1.49 11.07
CA VAL A 191 13.79 2.67 11.62
C VAL A 191 13.65 2.68 13.14
N PRO A 192 14.75 2.70 13.92
CA PRO A 192 14.71 2.64 15.39
C PRO A 192 14.29 3.99 16.03
N VAL A 193 13.81 4.93 15.24
CA VAL A 193 13.34 6.24 15.70
C VAL A 193 11.81 6.25 15.71
N PRO A 194 11.17 6.65 16.82
CA PRO A 194 9.72 6.78 16.88
C PRO A 194 9.20 7.79 15.85
N VAL A 195 8.29 7.35 15.00
CA VAL A 195 7.64 8.18 13.97
C VAL A 195 6.13 8.11 14.13
N PHE A 196 5.50 9.26 14.23
CA PHE A 196 4.04 9.43 14.25
C PHE A 196 3.62 10.34 13.10
N LEU A 197 2.61 10.00 12.36
CA LEU A 197 1.93 10.89 11.42
C LEU A 197 0.63 11.36 12.07
N LEU A 198 0.48 12.67 12.20
CA LEU A 198 -0.64 13.30 12.89
C LEU A 198 -1.42 14.19 11.95
N GLY A 199 -2.74 14.23 12.12
CA GLY A 199 -3.60 15.23 11.53
C GLY A 199 -3.54 16.58 12.25
N ALA A 200 -4.17 17.60 11.67
CA ALA A 200 -4.18 18.96 12.22
C ALA A 200 -4.80 19.06 13.63
N GLN A 201 -5.74 18.17 13.93
CA GLN A 201 -6.39 18.07 15.26
C GLN A 201 -5.85 16.91 16.08
N ARG A 202 -4.58 16.54 15.88
CA ARG A 202 -3.88 15.45 16.60
C ARG A 202 -4.38 14.05 16.29
N GLU A 203 -5.19 13.84 15.26
CA GLU A 203 -5.60 12.50 14.86
C GLU A 203 -4.37 11.67 14.51
N LEU A 204 -4.23 10.52 15.15
CA LEU A 204 -3.19 9.58 14.80
C LEU A 204 -3.53 8.91 13.46
N ARG A 205 -2.71 9.16 12.45
CA ARG A 205 -2.86 8.56 11.12
C ARG A 205 -1.98 7.35 10.92
N TYR A 206 -0.80 7.36 11.56
CA TYR A 206 0.15 6.25 11.52
C TYR A 206 1.14 6.38 12.68
N MET A 207 1.67 5.26 13.15
CA MET A 207 2.84 5.18 14.04
C MET A 207 3.64 3.92 13.71
N ASN A 208 4.96 4.05 13.69
CA ASN A 208 5.86 2.91 13.48
C ASN A 208 6.07 2.11 14.78
N ARG A 209 6.71 0.95 14.66
CA ARG A 209 7.00 0.04 15.78
C ARG A 209 7.74 0.72 16.93
N ALA A 210 8.73 1.57 16.63
CA ALA A 210 9.47 2.31 17.66
C ALA A 210 8.56 3.31 18.41
N ALA A 211 7.59 3.93 17.72
CA ALA A 211 6.59 4.80 18.33
C ALA A 211 5.61 4.04 19.23
N GLN A 212 5.18 2.84 18.84
CA GLN A 212 4.35 1.96 19.67
C GLN A 212 5.08 1.57 20.96
N GLN A 213 6.37 1.20 20.86
CA GLN A 213 7.21 0.89 22.01
C GLN A 213 7.38 2.11 22.93
N LEU A 214 7.56 3.30 22.35
CA LEU A 214 7.67 4.53 23.14
C LEU A 214 6.38 4.83 23.91
N ILE A 215 5.20 4.71 23.29
CA ILE A 215 3.91 4.89 23.99
C ILE A 215 3.74 3.89 25.12
N ALA A 216 4.13 2.63 24.92
CA ALA A 216 4.06 1.60 25.96
C ALA A 216 5.02 1.88 27.13
N ALA A 217 6.17 2.48 26.87
CA ALA A 217 7.17 2.80 27.88
C ALA A 217 6.93 4.14 28.61
N GLU A 218 6.22 5.08 27.99
CA GLU A 218 6.07 6.44 28.48
C GLU A 218 4.60 6.77 28.81
N PRO A 219 4.18 6.69 30.08
CA PRO A 219 2.80 6.93 30.50
C PRO A 219 2.27 8.33 30.15
N VAL A 220 3.18 9.30 29.96
CA VAL A 220 2.83 10.66 29.56
C VAL A 220 2.33 10.75 28.10
N LEU A 221 2.59 9.72 27.29
CA LEU A 221 2.12 9.61 25.90
C LEU A 221 0.82 8.79 25.90
N ARG A 222 -0.28 9.41 25.50
CA ARG A 222 -1.57 8.72 25.41
C ARG A 222 -2.22 8.94 24.06
N ILE A 223 -2.92 7.90 23.61
CA ILE A 223 -3.82 7.98 22.46
C ILE A 223 -5.24 7.80 23.04
N VAL A 224 -6.08 8.79 22.89
CA VAL A 224 -7.46 8.76 23.37
C VAL A 224 -8.39 9.04 22.19
N ASN A 225 -9.30 8.11 21.92
CA ASN A 225 -10.23 8.20 20.79
C ASN A 225 -9.52 8.45 19.44
N GLY A 226 -8.40 7.77 19.20
CA GLY A 226 -7.61 7.91 17.96
C GLY A 226 -6.85 9.23 17.84
N ARG A 227 -6.74 10.01 18.93
CA ARG A 227 -6.02 11.28 18.98
C ARG A 227 -4.85 11.21 19.94
N PHE A 228 -3.76 11.82 19.55
CA PHE A 228 -2.61 12.04 20.43
C PHE A 228 -2.98 13.03 21.53
N ALA A 229 -3.00 12.57 22.77
CA ALA A 229 -3.41 13.33 23.96
C ALA A 229 -2.37 13.16 25.08
N PRO A 230 -1.20 13.79 24.97
CA PRO A 230 -0.15 13.70 25.97
C PRO A 230 -0.59 14.33 27.31
N GLU A 231 -0.11 13.80 28.41
CA GLU A 231 -0.40 14.32 29.75
C GLU A 231 0.13 15.75 29.88
N GLY A 232 -0.70 16.66 30.39
CA GLY A 232 -0.34 18.09 30.56
C GLY A 232 -0.45 18.95 29.31
N CYS A 233 -0.83 18.40 28.15
CA CYS A 233 -1.16 19.16 26.96
C CYS A 233 -2.66 19.03 26.70
N VAL A 234 -3.47 19.88 27.30
CA VAL A 234 -4.92 19.67 27.45
C VAL A 234 -5.74 20.44 26.41
N ASP A 235 -5.21 21.51 25.80
CA ASP A 235 -5.99 22.32 24.89
C ASP A 235 -5.42 22.45 23.48
N ASP A 236 -6.28 22.79 22.53
CA ASP A 236 -5.92 22.98 21.13
C ASP A 236 -5.05 24.22 20.88
N ALA A 237 -5.03 25.17 21.83
CA ALA A 237 -4.18 26.35 21.74
C ALA A 237 -2.73 26.01 22.03
N GLN A 238 -2.49 25.20 23.06
CA GLN A 238 -1.15 24.69 23.39
C GLN A 238 -0.61 23.80 22.29
N TRP A 239 -1.46 22.97 21.67
CA TRP A 239 -1.06 22.16 20.52
C TRP A 239 -0.67 23.03 19.31
N ARG A 240 -1.49 24.01 18.94
CA ARG A 240 -1.17 24.94 17.86
C ARG A 240 0.13 25.70 18.13
N HIS A 241 0.36 26.09 19.37
CA HIS A 241 1.59 26.76 19.76
C HIS A 241 2.81 25.83 19.66
N ALA A 242 2.71 24.57 20.12
CA ALA A 242 3.73 23.54 19.96
C ALA A 242 4.03 23.26 18.49
N PHE A 243 2.98 23.22 17.67
CA PHE A 243 3.09 23.02 16.23
C PHE A 243 3.83 24.19 15.56
N ALA A 244 3.51 25.43 15.91
CA ALA A 244 4.18 26.63 15.40
C ALA A 244 5.66 26.71 15.82
N ARG A 245 6.01 26.17 16.99
CA ARG A 245 7.38 26.09 17.49
C ARG A 245 8.17 24.88 16.97
N GLY A 246 7.51 23.95 16.27
CA GLY A 246 8.13 22.74 15.76
C GLY A 246 8.43 21.68 16.80
N GLY A 247 7.82 21.76 18.01
CA GLY A 247 8.05 20.75 19.03
C GLY A 247 7.26 20.97 20.32
N LEU A 248 7.22 19.89 21.10
CA LEU A 248 6.55 19.80 22.41
C LEU A 248 7.52 19.18 23.41
N LEU A 249 7.60 19.75 24.61
CA LEU A 249 8.38 19.22 25.72
C LEU A 249 7.42 18.68 26.77
N LEU A 250 7.35 17.36 26.91
CA LEU A 250 6.49 16.71 27.90
C LEU A 250 7.24 16.50 29.23
N ARG A 251 6.64 16.93 30.32
CA ARG A 251 7.19 16.66 31.66
C ARG A 251 6.84 15.23 32.05
N ARG A 252 7.88 14.45 32.33
CA ARG A 252 7.74 13.11 32.93
C ARG A 252 7.48 13.24 34.43
N THR A 253 6.81 12.26 34.99
CA THR A 253 6.62 12.17 36.44
C THR A 253 7.96 11.91 37.16
N THR A 254 8.87 11.22 36.49
CA THR A 254 10.23 10.93 36.95
C THR A 254 11.21 11.04 35.79
N GLY A 255 12.38 11.63 36.01
CA GLY A 255 13.42 11.77 35.00
C GLY A 255 13.38 13.07 34.18
N GLU A 256 14.17 13.11 33.11
CA GLU A 256 14.26 14.27 32.21
C GLU A 256 12.99 14.40 31.34
N PRO A 257 12.62 15.66 30.97
CA PRO A 257 11.50 15.89 30.06
C PRO A 257 11.67 15.16 28.73
N LEU A 258 10.55 14.68 28.14
CA LEU A 258 10.52 14.03 26.85
C LEU A 258 10.27 15.07 25.75
N PRO A 259 11.22 15.37 24.89
CA PRO A 259 11.01 16.24 23.76
C PRO A 259 10.43 15.47 22.59
N LEU A 260 9.46 16.07 21.96
CA LEU A 260 8.85 15.62 20.71
C LEU A 260 9.05 16.70 19.67
N ALA A 261 9.72 16.38 18.58
CA ALA A 261 9.81 17.25 17.42
C ALA A 261 8.53 17.12 16.57
N LEU A 262 7.95 18.26 16.20
CA LEU A 262 6.79 18.35 15.31
C LEU A 262 7.27 18.98 14.00
N ILE A 263 7.27 18.22 12.93
CA ILE A 263 7.71 18.67 11.61
C ILE A 263 6.45 18.86 10.77
N PRO A 264 6.08 20.12 10.43
CA PRO A 264 4.95 20.39 9.57
C PRO A 264 5.11 19.73 8.21
N VAL A 265 4.07 19.08 7.71
CA VAL A 265 4.04 18.55 6.35
C VAL A 265 3.62 19.69 5.42
N PRO A 266 4.47 20.13 4.48
CA PRO A 266 4.11 21.20 3.57
C PRO A 266 2.88 20.82 2.73
N GLU A 267 1.92 21.72 2.57
CA GLU A 267 0.68 21.48 1.80
C GLU A 267 0.96 21.04 0.36
N GLN A 268 2.04 21.54 -0.23
CA GLN A 268 2.47 21.21 -1.58
C GLN A 268 3.22 19.88 -1.68
N SER A 269 3.51 19.22 -0.55
CA SER A 269 4.22 17.94 -0.55
C SER A 269 3.36 16.84 -1.15
N ARG A 270 4.02 15.83 -1.69
CA ARG A 270 3.35 14.63 -2.18
C ARG A 270 2.53 13.96 -1.07
N LEU A 271 3.07 13.92 0.15
CA LEU A 271 2.41 13.33 1.31
C LEU A 271 1.09 14.05 1.65
N ALA A 272 1.07 15.40 1.64
CA ALA A 272 -0.15 16.16 1.89
C ALA A 272 -1.21 15.97 0.79
N ARG A 273 -0.79 15.82 -0.46
CA ARG A 273 -1.69 15.56 -1.60
C ARG A 273 -2.26 14.15 -1.61
N GLU A 274 -1.45 13.14 -1.30
CA GLU A 274 -1.86 11.73 -1.30
C GLU A 274 -2.60 11.34 0.00
N ARG A 275 -2.34 12.03 1.10
CA ARG A 275 -2.96 11.83 2.42
C ARG A 275 -3.52 13.14 2.95
N PRO A 276 -4.61 13.65 2.40
CA PRO A 276 -5.25 14.85 2.92
C PRO A 276 -5.62 14.64 4.39
N GLY A 277 -5.15 15.57 5.24
CA GLY A 277 -5.35 15.49 6.69
C GLY A 277 -4.10 15.04 7.48
N VAL A 278 -2.97 14.69 6.86
CA VAL A 278 -1.68 14.61 7.56
C VAL A 278 -1.08 16.01 7.61
N ALA A 279 -0.93 16.54 8.82
CA ALA A 279 -0.43 17.89 9.04
C ALA A 279 0.99 17.92 9.62
N ALA A 280 1.40 16.86 10.35
CA ALA A 280 2.73 16.80 10.95
C ALA A 280 3.29 15.37 11.01
N LEU A 281 4.60 15.31 10.93
CA LEU A 281 5.40 14.18 11.40
C LEU A 281 5.91 14.54 12.80
N MET A 282 5.64 13.68 13.78
CA MET A 282 6.16 13.81 15.14
C MET A 282 7.17 12.69 15.40
N THR A 283 8.28 13.03 16.03
CA THR A 283 9.30 12.06 16.43
C THR A 283 9.82 12.38 17.81
N ALA A 284 10.15 11.34 18.59
CA ALA A 284 10.95 11.52 19.79
C ALA A 284 12.41 11.56 19.37
N ALA A 285 13.05 12.68 19.59
CA ALA A 285 14.48 12.81 19.33
C ALA A 285 15.28 12.10 20.44
N ASP A 286 16.33 11.39 20.05
CA ASP A 286 17.37 11.02 21.02
C ASP A 286 18.06 12.32 21.46
N LEU A 287 17.77 12.73 22.69
CA LEU A 287 18.28 13.97 23.29
C LEU A 287 19.79 14.03 23.34
N ARG A 288 20.46 12.89 23.30
CA ARG A 288 21.89 12.79 23.55
C ARG A 288 22.73 12.86 22.28
N SER A 289 22.14 12.62 21.10
CA SER A 289 22.94 12.66 19.87
C SER A 289 23.22 14.10 19.43
N PRO A 290 24.47 14.44 19.05
CA PRO A 290 24.84 15.75 18.52
C PRO A 290 23.93 16.19 17.35
N ALA A 291 23.61 15.26 16.45
CA ALA A 291 22.74 15.51 15.29
C ALA A 291 21.30 15.87 15.69
N ALA A 292 20.73 15.13 16.66
CA ALA A 292 19.38 15.42 17.16
C ALA A 292 19.35 16.76 17.89
N ARG A 293 20.40 17.11 18.61
CA ARG A 293 20.54 18.39 19.29
C ARG A 293 20.65 19.55 18.29
N ALA A 294 21.47 19.40 17.27
CA ALA A 294 21.56 20.36 16.17
C ALA A 294 20.19 20.55 15.47
N GLN A 295 19.46 19.46 15.22
CA GLN A 295 18.14 19.53 14.61
C GLN A 295 17.13 20.30 15.49
N ARG A 296 17.12 20.08 16.81
CA ARG A 296 16.25 20.84 17.74
C ARG A 296 16.60 22.31 17.77
N LEU A 297 17.88 22.66 17.80
CA LEU A 297 18.32 24.05 17.74
C LEU A 297 17.82 24.75 16.47
N ARG A 298 17.82 24.06 15.36
CA ARG A 298 17.25 24.57 14.10
C ARG A 298 15.74 24.80 14.21
N VAL A 299 15.01 23.83 14.75
CA VAL A 299 13.55 23.86 14.85
C VAL A 299 13.07 24.87 15.89
N PHE A 300 13.70 24.90 17.08
CA PHE A 300 13.22 25.73 18.19
C PHE A 300 13.69 27.19 18.12
N TYR A 301 14.88 27.42 17.58
CA TYR A 301 15.50 28.74 17.59
C TYR A 301 15.78 29.32 16.20
N GLY A 302 15.38 28.61 15.14
CA GLY A 302 15.57 29.08 13.77
C GLY A 302 17.04 29.17 13.35
N LEU A 303 17.91 28.34 13.96
CA LEU A 303 19.31 28.31 13.55
C LEU A 303 19.45 27.70 12.15
N SER A 304 20.40 28.20 11.37
CA SER A 304 20.81 27.49 10.15
C SER A 304 21.55 26.19 10.50
N SER A 305 21.72 25.27 9.54
CA SER A 305 22.49 24.04 9.77
C SER A 305 23.88 24.36 10.32
N ALA A 306 24.57 25.32 9.67
CA ALA A 306 25.91 25.74 10.06
C ALA A 306 26.00 26.34 11.47
N GLU A 307 24.97 27.07 11.90
CA GLU A 307 24.89 27.66 13.24
C GLU A 307 24.59 26.58 14.30
N ALA A 308 23.69 25.65 14.01
CA ALA A 308 23.33 24.56 14.91
C ALA A 308 24.50 23.62 15.14
N ASP A 309 25.20 23.22 14.08
CA ASP A 309 26.39 22.37 14.17
C ASP A 309 27.50 23.09 14.98
N LEU A 310 27.70 24.39 14.76
CA LEU A 310 28.66 25.19 15.54
C LEU A 310 28.27 25.25 17.02
N ALA A 311 26.99 25.44 17.35
CA ALA A 311 26.52 25.46 18.73
C ALA A 311 26.78 24.13 19.46
N VAL A 312 26.60 23.00 18.77
CA VAL A 312 26.91 21.67 19.30
C VAL A 312 28.41 21.51 19.54
N LEU A 313 29.25 21.84 18.57
CA LEU A 313 30.72 21.78 18.73
C LEU A 313 31.24 22.61 19.90
N LEU A 314 30.70 23.83 20.06
CA LEU A 314 31.10 24.73 21.15
C LEU A 314 30.62 24.25 22.52
N CYS A 315 29.37 23.78 22.61
CA CYS A 315 28.70 23.56 23.90
C CYS A 315 28.74 22.11 24.36
N CYS A 316 28.75 21.14 23.45
CA CYS A 316 28.76 19.71 23.78
C CYS A 316 30.15 19.11 23.70
N ASP A 317 30.90 19.45 22.66
CA ASP A 317 32.24 18.90 22.44
C ASP A 317 33.34 19.76 23.08
N GLY A 318 32.96 20.96 23.58
CA GLY A 318 33.85 21.84 24.32
C GLY A 318 34.94 22.53 23.49
N HIS A 319 34.80 22.54 22.16
CA HIS A 319 35.78 23.17 21.28
C HIS A 319 35.80 24.69 21.42
N SER A 320 36.96 25.26 21.35
CA SER A 320 37.16 26.73 21.26
C SER A 320 36.73 27.22 19.86
N PRO A 321 36.41 28.51 19.71
CA PRO A 321 36.11 29.08 18.40
C PRO A 321 37.22 28.89 17.35
N GLN A 322 38.48 28.85 17.75
CA GLN A 322 39.60 28.58 16.86
C GLN A 322 39.60 27.14 16.37
N GLU A 323 39.37 26.17 17.27
CA GLU A 323 39.27 24.75 16.92
C GLU A 323 38.07 24.49 16.01
N CYS A 324 36.90 25.13 16.28
CA CYS A 324 35.74 25.05 15.39
C CYS A 324 36.05 25.61 14.00
N ALA A 325 36.82 26.70 13.90
CA ALA A 325 37.21 27.26 12.59
C ALA A 325 38.10 26.26 11.83
N ALA A 326 39.05 25.64 12.49
CA ALA A 326 39.94 24.62 11.90
C ALA A 326 39.18 23.37 11.47
N LEU A 327 38.30 22.81 12.32
CA LEU A 327 37.51 21.61 12.04
C LEU A 327 36.56 21.80 10.85
N ARG A 328 36.02 23.03 10.70
CA ARG A 328 35.04 23.33 9.66
C ARG A 328 35.65 23.94 8.39
N GLY A 329 36.95 24.17 8.37
CA GLY A 329 37.65 24.75 7.23
C GLY A 329 37.18 26.18 6.89
N VAL A 330 36.81 26.98 7.90
CA VAL A 330 36.35 28.38 7.72
C VAL A 330 37.22 29.36 8.52
N SER A 331 37.09 30.66 8.21
CA SER A 331 37.83 31.68 8.96
C SER A 331 37.30 31.84 10.39
N ILE A 332 38.16 32.23 11.31
CA ILE A 332 37.75 32.58 12.69
C ILE A 332 36.75 33.75 12.69
N GLY A 333 36.84 34.68 11.72
CA GLY A 333 35.86 35.75 11.54
C GLY A 333 34.47 35.22 11.24
N THR A 334 34.36 34.18 10.38
CA THR A 334 33.11 33.53 10.06
C THR A 334 32.49 32.85 11.30
N VAL A 335 33.29 32.16 12.10
CA VAL A 335 32.84 31.51 13.34
C VAL A 335 32.33 32.56 14.34
N ARG A 336 33.03 33.67 14.53
CA ARG A 336 32.60 34.76 15.43
C ARG A 336 31.29 35.41 14.97
N ALA A 337 31.11 35.59 13.65
CA ALA A 337 29.87 36.11 13.09
C ALA A 337 28.69 35.14 13.34
N GLN A 338 28.90 33.83 13.16
CA GLN A 338 27.90 32.81 13.46
C GLN A 338 27.57 32.76 14.95
N ILE A 339 28.55 32.83 15.85
CA ILE A 339 28.31 32.88 17.31
C ILE A 339 27.42 34.08 17.66
N LYS A 340 27.70 35.26 17.09
CA LYS A 340 26.87 36.44 17.30
C LYS A 340 25.42 36.22 16.81
N SER A 341 25.26 35.63 15.66
CA SER A 341 23.94 35.28 15.12
C SER A 341 23.20 34.24 16.01
N ILE A 342 23.90 33.21 16.50
CA ILE A 342 23.36 32.25 17.45
C ILE A 342 22.84 32.96 18.71
N TYR A 343 23.63 33.83 19.32
CA TYR A 343 23.21 34.57 20.50
C TYR A 343 21.94 35.41 20.25
N THR A 344 21.88 36.08 19.09
CA THR A 344 20.70 36.84 18.72
C THR A 344 19.45 35.97 18.55
N LYS A 345 19.59 34.81 17.88
CA LYS A 345 18.47 33.92 17.60
C LYS A 345 17.99 33.12 18.82
N THR A 346 18.90 32.84 19.75
CA THR A 346 18.61 32.10 20.99
C THR A 346 18.28 33.00 22.18
N ASP A 347 18.36 34.33 22.00
CA ASP A 347 18.14 35.33 23.04
C ASP A 347 19.02 35.12 24.29
N VAL A 348 20.29 34.74 24.07
CA VAL A 348 21.26 34.58 25.15
C VAL A 348 22.39 35.60 25.04
N ALA A 349 22.94 36.02 26.19
CA ALA A 349 23.97 37.07 26.23
C ALA A 349 25.38 36.52 26.56
N ARG A 350 25.49 35.30 27.06
CA ARG A 350 26.75 34.71 27.58
C ARG A 350 26.91 33.24 27.14
N ALA A 351 28.18 32.85 26.98
CA ALA A 351 28.49 31.47 26.57
C ALA A 351 27.91 30.42 27.53
N ALA A 352 27.97 30.64 28.85
CA ALA A 352 27.40 29.72 29.83
C ALA A 352 25.86 29.53 29.68
N GLN A 353 25.14 30.61 29.29
CA GLN A 353 23.72 30.52 29.01
C GLN A 353 23.45 29.72 27.73
N LEU A 354 24.28 29.93 26.69
CA LEU A 354 24.17 29.12 25.46
C LEU A 354 24.43 27.64 25.75
N THR A 355 25.49 27.33 26.53
CA THR A 355 25.79 25.95 26.92
C THR A 355 24.64 25.33 27.70
N SER A 356 24.07 26.04 28.69
CA SER A 356 22.91 25.56 29.45
C SER A 356 21.72 25.30 28.53
N LEU A 357 21.44 26.23 27.60
CA LEU A 357 20.36 26.10 26.63
C LEU A 357 20.57 24.90 25.71
N VAL A 358 21.75 24.77 25.11
CA VAL A 358 22.08 23.66 24.19
C VAL A 358 22.06 22.31 24.90
N MET A 359 22.47 22.24 26.18
CA MET A 359 22.43 21.01 26.98
C MET A 359 21.01 20.64 27.43
N GLN A 360 20.12 21.61 27.58
CA GLN A 360 18.71 21.40 27.92
C GLN A 360 17.82 21.18 26.68
N THR A 361 18.31 21.54 25.51
CA THR A 361 17.66 21.32 24.24
C THR A 361 18.04 19.98 23.66
#